data_6c8fba09b210f780b76fc5adf4d35962
#
_entry.id   6c8fba09b210f780b76fc5adf4d35962
#
_cell.length_a   1.000
_cell.length_b   1.000
_cell.length_c   1.000
_cell.angle_alpha   90.00
_cell.angle_beta   90.00
_cell.angle_gamma   90.00
#
_symmetry.space_group_name_H-M   'P 1'
#
loop_
_entity.id
_entity.type
_entity.pdbx_description
1 polymer ?
#
loop_
_entity_poly.entity_id
_entity_poly.type
_entity_poly.pdbx_seq_one_letter_code
_entity_poly.pdbx_strand_id
1 'polypeptide(L)'
;LSHEWAHSFMASIFKIKSNPFDIHYTPFLFGIDEKVDYSRVSELKSWKGALISLAGPLSNFIFACFSIILILSLHWRSNMFNRSLLFFFYSLAFFGIGGWSNYTIIRGIKPRGDIANFLQYASIPAWTVYITGIITTAILLFLFFGPVRVKFCEAFNLITSTNKALQLIIVIFFFLMYQGSVIYNFLFKY
;
A
#
# COMPACT_ATOMS: atom_id res chain seq x y z
N LEU A 1 5.89 -5.88 -4.73
CA LEU A 1 6.01 -7.34 -4.60
C LEU A 1 4.78 -7.94 -3.94
N SER A 2 4.45 -7.59 -2.67
CA SER A 2 3.27 -8.09 -1.95
C SER A 2 1.94 -7.81 -2.66
N HIS A 3 1.85 -6.70 -3.34
CA HIS A 3 0.71 -6.28 -4.15
C HIS A 3 0.40 -7.31 -5.26
N GLU A 4 1.40 -7.64 -6.10
CA GLU A 4 1.24 -8.59 -7.20
C GLU A 4 1.01 -10.03 -6.69
N TRP A 5 1.66 -10.37 -5.56
CA TRP A 5 1.38 -11.64 -4.91
C TRP A 5 -0.06 -11.74 -4.44
N ALA A 6 -0.66 -10.68 -3.93
CA ALA A 6 -2.05 -10.69 -3.49
C ALA A 6 -3.01 -10.97 -4.66
N HIS A 7 -2.80 -10.37 -5.83
CA HIS A 7 -3.54 -10.69 -7.06
C HIS A 7 -3.36 -12.16 -7.43
N SER A 8 -2.12 -12.65 -7.47
CA SER A 8 -1.77 -14.01 -7.83
C SER A 8 -2.40 -15.06 -6.89
N PHE A 9 -2.35 -14.81 -5.58
CA PHE A 9 -2.99 -15.68 -4.58
C PHE A 9 -4.51 -15.70 -4.74
N MET A 10 -5.14 -14.53 -4.91
CA MET A 10 -6.58 -14.46 -5.08
C MET A 10 -7.03 -15.14 -6.38
N ALA A 11 -6.30 -14.98 -7.47
CA ALA A 11 -6.54 -15.67 -8.74
C ALA A 11 -6.39 -17.20 -8.58
N SER A 12 -5.43 -17.67 -7.78
CA SER A 12 -5.25 -19.09 -7.49
C SER A 12 -6.41 -19.67 -6.67
N ILE A 13 -6.91 -18.95 -5.66
CA ILE A 13 -8.09 -19.34 -4.88
C ILE A 13 -9.29 -19.57 -5.79
N PHE A 14 -9.47 -18.73 -6.80
CA PHE A 14 -10.57 -18.86 -7.77
C PHE A 14 -10.24 -19.75 -8.98
N LYS A 15 -9.12 -20.49 -8.93
CA LYS A 15 -8.69 -21.46 -9.96
C LYS A 15 -8.43 -20.83 -11.35
N ILE A 16 -8.17 -19.53 -11.40
CA ILE A 16 -7.71 -18.83 -12.61
C ILE A 16 -6.25 -19.14 -12.88
N LYS A 17 -5.48 -19.29 -11.80
CA LYS A 17 -4.06 -19.56 -11.82
C LYS A 17 -3.72 -20.80 -11.02
N SER A 18 -2.90 -21.69 -11.56
CA SER A 18 -2.55 -22.98 -10.91
C SER A 18 -1.49 -22.80 -9.82
N ASN A 19 -0.51 -21.90 -10.05
CA ASN A 19 0.59 -21.66 -9.13
C ASN A 19 0.64 -20.19 -8.73
N PRO A 20 0.31 -19.83 -7.46
CA PRO A 20 0.33 -18.44 -7.00
C PRO A 20 1.74 -17.83 -6.96
N PHE A 21 2.80 -18.64 -6.96
CA PHE A 21 4.19 -18.19 -6.93
C PHE A 21 4.80 -17.97 -8.32
N ASP A 22 4.09 -18.31 -9.40
CA ASP A 22 4.55 -18.02 -10.76
C ASP A 22 4.35 -16.54 -11.09
N ILE A 23 5.30 -15.74 -10.65
CA ILE A 23 5.35 -14.30 -10.87
C ILE A 23 6.59 -13.99 -11.68
N HIS A 24 6.44 -13.16 -12.72
CA HIS A 24 7.57 -12.72 -13.52
C HIS A 24 8.19 -11.45 -12.92
N TYR A 25 9.50 -11.47 -12.74
CA TYR A 25 10.28 -10.36 -12.22
C TYR A 25 11.20 -9.85 -13.32
N THR A 26 11.12 -8.56 -13.61
CA THR A 26 12.14 -7.91 -14.44
C THR A 26 13.43 -7.68 -13.65
N PRO A 27 14.60 -7.54 -14.32
CA PRO A 27 15.85 -7.20 -13.66
C PRO A 27 15.66 -5.97 -12.74
N PHE A 28 16.30 -6.02 -11.58
CA PHE A 28 16.25 -4.97 -10.55
C PHE A 28 14.83 -4.65 -10.02
N LEU A 29 13.85 -5.52 -10.23
CA LEU A 29 12.45 -5.36 -9.80
C LEU A 29 11.76 -4.09 -10.35
N PHE A 30 12.19 -3.59 -11.51
CA PHE A 30 11.54 -2.46 -12.17
C PHE A 30 10.13 -2.75 -12.69
N GLY A 31 9.80 -4.01 -12.89
CA GLY A 31 8.46 -4.49 -13.22
C GLY A 31 8.22 -5.86 -12.61
N ILE A 32 7.02 -6.06 -12.16
CA ILE A 32 6.54 -7.33 -11.60
C ILE A 32 5.22 -7.60 -12.29
N ASP A 33 5.09 -8.80 -12.88
CA ASP A 33 3.87 -9.25 -13.54
C ASP A 33 3.37 -10.50 -12.82
N GLU A 34 2.18 -10.40 -12.28
CA GLU A 34 1.53 -11.47 -11.55
C GLU A 34 1.05 -12.62 -12.45
N LYS A 35 1.15 -12.47 -13.79
CA LYS A 35 0.71 -13.46 -14.79
C LYS A 35 -0.72 -13.97 -14.55
N VAL A 36 -1.63 -13.08 -14.20
CA VAL A 36 -3.04 -13.39 -14.09
C VAL A 36 -3.71 -13.23 -15.45
N ASP A 37 -4.42 -14.26 -15.88
CA ASP A 37 -5.19 -14.21 -17.11
C ASP A 37 -6.51 -13.46 -16.89
N TYR A 38 -6.51 -12.17 -17.13
CA TYR A 38 -7.67 -11.30 -16.95
C TYR A 38 -8.79 -11.58 -17.98
N SER A 39 -8.52 -12.28 -19.08
CA SER A 39 -9.60 -12.72 -19.98
C SER A 39 -10.47 -13.77 -19.29
N ARG A 40 -9.85 -14.73 -18.60
CA ARG A 40 -10.57 -15.72 -17.78
C ARG A 40 -11.21 -15.11 -16.53
N VAL A 41 -10.63 -14.04 -15.96
CA VAL A 41 -11.26 -13.31 -14.85
C VAL A 41 -12.59 -12.71 -15.29
N SER A 42 -12.68 -12.21 -16.54
CA SER A 42 -13.92 -11.63 -17.07
C SER A 42 -15.07 -12.65 -17.21
N GLU A 43 -14.76 -13.94 -17.29
CA GLU A 43 -15.76 -15.03 -17.34
C GLU A 43 -16.30 -15.42 -15.95
N LEU A 44 -15.66 -14.96 -14.88
CA LEU A 44 -16.08 -15.24 -13.52
C LEU A 44 -17.33 -14.43 -13.13
N LYS A 45 -17.96 -14.88 -12.01
CA LYS A 45 -18.95 -14.04 -11.33
C LYS A 45 -18.30 -12.69 -10.93
N SER A 46 -19.01 -11.60 -11.14
CA SER A 46 -18.50 -10.22 -10.97
C SER A 46 -17.79 -9.99 -9.62
N TRP A 47 -18.32 -10.52 -8.51
CA TRP A 47 -17.67 -10.36 -7.19
C TRP A 47 -16.29 -11.01 -7.08
N LYS A 48 -16.04 -12.12 -7.82
CA LYS A 48 -14.71 -12.77 -7.84
C LYS A 48 -13.69 -11.92 -8.59
N GLY A 49 -14.09 -11.36 -9.74
CA GLY A 49 -13.27 -10.41 -10.48
C GLY A 49 -12.95 -9.16 -9.66
N ALA A 50 -13.94 -8.64 -8.92
CA ALA A 50 -13.75 -7.52 -8.01
C ALA A 50 -12.73 -7.85 -6.91
N LEU A 51 -12.80 -9.03 -6.28
CA LEU A 51 -11.84 -9.45 -5.25
C LEU A 51 -10.42 -9.64 -5.80
N ILE A 52 -10.26 -10.24 -6.99
CA ILE A 52 -8.95 -10.36 -7.63
C ILE A 52 -8.36 -8.97 -7.87
N SER A 53 -9.13 -8.06 -8.45
CA SER A 53 -8.66 -6.69 -8.77
C SER A 53 -8.37 -5.86 -7.53
N LEU A 54 -9.10 -6.06 -6.43
CA LEU A 54 -8.89 -5.32 -5.18
C LEU A 54 -7.76 -5.91 -4.32
N ALA A 55 -7.37 -7.17 -4.56
CA ALA A 55 -6.43 -7.90 -3.68
C ALA A 55 -5.10 -7.17 -3.51
N GLY A 56 -4.51 -6.65 -4.59
CA GLY A 56 -3.27 -5.88 -4.54
C GLY A 56 -3.40 -4.59 -3.72
N PRO A 57 -4.29 -3.66 -4.06
CA PRO A 57 -4.53 -2.46 -3.26
C PRO A 57 -4.85 -2.77 -1.79
N LEU A 58 -5.70 -3.77 -1.54
CA LEU A 58 -6.07 -4.17 -0.18
C LEU A 58 -4.89 -4.72 0.62
N SER A 59 -3.96 -5.43 -0.02
CA SER A 59 -2.75 -5.91 0.65
C SER A 59 -1.91 -4.75 1.20
N ASN A 60 -1.77 -3.65 0.45
CA ASN A 60 -1.07 -2.46 0.91
C ASN A 60 -1.74 -1.88 2.18
N PHE A 61 -3.06 -1.78 2.19
CA PHE A 61 -3.83 -1.33 3.35
C PHE A 61 -3.65 -2.25 4.56
N ILE A 62 -3.75 -3.56 4.37
CA ILE A 62 -3.57 -4.56 5.43
C ILE A 62 -2.15 -4.46 6.02
N PHE A 63 -1.11 -4.36 5.19
CA PHE A 63 0.26 -4.22 5.69
C PHE A 63 0.48 -2.90 6.43
N ALA A 64 -0.13 -1.81 5.99
CA ALA A 64 -0.09 -0.55 6.72
C ALA A 64 -0.75 -0.67 8.11
N CYS A 65 -1.97 -1.20 8.17
CA CYS A 65 -2.70 -1.40 9.42
C CYS A 65 -1.96 -2.35 10.37
N PHE A 66 -1.52 -3.51 9.86
CA PHE A 66 -0.79 -4.50 10.63
C PHE A 66 0.48 -3.92 11.24
N SER A 67 1.28 -3.20 10.44
CA SER A 67 2.50 -2.56 10.90
C SER A 67 2.24 -1.49 11.96
N ILE A 68 1.23 -0.64 11.75
CA ILE A 68 0.83 0.38 12.74
C ILE A 68 0.42 -0.28 14.05
N ILE A 69 -0.42 -1.32 13.99
CA ILE A 69 -0.88 -2.05 15.18
C ILE A 69 0.31 -2.66 15.91
N LEU A 70 1.24 -3.33 15.22
CA LEU A 70 2.43 -3.91 15.84
C LEU A 70 3.32 -2.83 16.50
N ILE A 71 3.56 -1.71 15.81
CA ILE A 71 4.37 -0.62 16.36
C ILE A 71 3.75 -0.07 17.64
N LEU A 72 2.45 0.11 17.66
CA LEU A 72 1.76 0.67 18.81
C LEU A 72 1.59 -0.31 19.98
N SER A 73 1.40 -1.60 19.69
CA SER A 73 1.14 -2.64 20.68
C SER A 73 2.39 -3.18 21.36
N LEU A 74 3.52 -3.22 20.65
CA LEU A 74 4.74 -3.82 21.17
C LEU A 74 5.57 -2.81 21.97
N HIS A 75 6.30 -3.34 22.98
CA HIS A 75 7.28 -2.58 23.73
C HIS A 75 8.65 -2.67 23.04
N TRP A 76 9.09 -1.57 22.45
CA TRP A 76 10.32 -1.49 21.68
C TRP A 76 11.51 -1.16 22.61
N ARG A 77 12.36 -2.16 22.88
CA ARG A 77 13.62 -1.94 23.62
C ARG A 77 14.67 -1.32 22.70
N SER A 78 15.60 -0.57 23.27
CA SER A 78 16.65 0.14 22.53
C SER A 78 17.81 -0.75 22.04
N ASN A 79 17.63 -2.08 21.94
CA ASN A 79 18.62 -2.97 21.36
C ASN A 79 18.56 -2.95 19.82
N MET A 80 19.65 -3.37 19.17
CA MET A 80 19.81 -3.31 17.72
C MET A 80 18.74 -4.12 16.98
N PHE A 81 18.39 -5.31 17.45
CA PHE A 81 17.37 -6.16 16.82
C PHE A 81 15.99 -5.49 16.80
N ASN A 82 15.55 -4.97 17.95
CA ASN A 82 14.25 -4.29 18.04
C ASN A 82 14.21 -3.02 17.20
N ARG A 83 15.29 -2.25 17.12
CA ARG A 83 15.39 -1.08 16.24
C ARG A 83 15.27 -1.45 14.77
N SER A 84 15.98 -2.52 14.33
CA SER A 84 15.87 -2.99 12.95
C SER A 84 14.47 -3.48 12.60
N LEU A 85 13.83 -4.21 13.51
CA LEU A 85 12.47 -4.68 13.34
C LEU A 85 11.46 -3.53 13.32
N LEU A 86 11.62 -2.54 14.20
CA LEU A 86 10.80 -1.34 14.22
C LEU A 86 10.96 -0.53 12.92
N PHE A 87 12.21 -0.37 12.45
CA PHE A 87 12.47 0.30 11.16
C PHE A 87 11.81 -0.43 9.99
N PHE A 88 11.85 -1.76 9.99
CA PHE A 88 11.17 -2.56 8.98
C PHE A 88 9.67 -2.32 8.98
N PHE A 89 9.00 -2.41 10.14
CA PHE A 89 7.55 -2.16 10.21
C PHE A 89 7.18 -0.70 9.94
N TYR A 90 8.02 0.25 10.35
CA TYR A 90 7.82 1.66 10.02
C TYR A 90 7.87 1.90 8.51
N SER A 91 8.84 1.30 7.83
CA SER A 91 8.95 1.37 6.36
C SER A 91 7.78 0.66 5.68
N LEU A 92 7.38 -0.51 6.18
CA LEU A 92 6.25 -1.26 5.64
C LEU A 92 4.93 -0.48 5.78
N ALA A 93 4.70 0.18 6.92
CA ALA A 93 3.57 1.08 7.12
C ALA A 93 3.60 2.24 6.12
N PHE A 94 4.75 2.89 5.97
CA PHE A 94 4.93 4.00 5.04
C PHE A 94 4.60 3.64 3.59
N PHE A 95 5.20 2.56 3.07
CA PHE A 95 4.93 2.09 1.71
C PHE A 95 3.52 1.56 1.53
N GLY A 96 2.95 0.93 2.56
CA GLY A 96 1.57 0.47 2.55
C GLY A 96 0.57 1.62 2.45
N ILE A 97 0.76 2.70 3.22
CA ILE A 97 -0.05 3.92 3.14
C ILE A 97 0.08 4.56 1.76
N GLY A 98 1.32 4.70 1.26
CA GLY A 98 1.60 5.26 -0.06
C GLY A 98 0.93 4.46 -1.19
N GLY A 99 1.06 3.13 -1.16
CA GLY A 99 0.42 2.24 -2.12
C GLY A 99 -1.11 2.35 -2.05
N TRP A 100 -1.70 2.26 -0.86
CA TRP A 100 -3.15 2.40 -0.67
C TRP A 100 -3.68 3.73 -1.19
N SER A 101 -3.04 4.85 -0.82
CA SER A 101 -3.47 6.19 -1.26
C SER A 101 -3.36 6.38 -2.78
N ASN A 102 -2.32 5.84 -3.41
CA ASN A 102 -2.18 5.88 -4.86
C ASN A 102 -3.35 5.18 -5.55
N TYR A 103 -3.68 3.97 -5.11
CA TYR A 103 -4.76 3.20 -5.74
C TYR A 103 -6.13 3.79 -5.46
N THR A 104 -6.41 4.23 -4.24
CA THR A 104 -7.76 4.67 -3.88
C THR A 104 -8.02 6.15 -4.18
N ILE A 105 -7.04 7.03 -3.96
CA ILE A 105 -7.22 8.46 -4.19
C ILE A 105 -6.90 8.81 -5.65
N ILE A 106 -5.67 8.54 -6.10
CA ILE A 106 -5.23 8.99 -7.44
C ILE A 106 -5.96 8.23 -8.54
N ARG A 107 -6.02 6.89 -8.46
CA ARG A 107 -6.77 6.09 -9.44
C ARG A 107 -8.28 6.11 -9.19
N GLY A 108 -8.75 6.59 -8.06
CA GLY A 108 -10.17 6.88 -7.81
C GLY A 108 -10.67 8.09 -8.61
N ILE A 109 -9.82 9.11 -8.82
CA ILE A 109 -10.15 10.28 -9.66
C ILE A 109 -10.20 9.88 -11.15
N LYS A 110 -9.17 9.16 -11.63
CA LYS A 110 -9.06 8.67 -13.01
C LYS A 110 -8.85 7.17 -12.99
N PRO A 111 -9.93 6.37 -13.01
CA PRO A 111 -9.83 4.91 -12.87
C PRO A 111 -8.97 4.29 -13.96
N ARG A 112 -7.99 3.47 -13.53
CA ARG A 112 -7.12 2.67 -14.41
C ARG A 112 -6.57 1.46 -13.68
N GLY A 113 -6.17 0.43 -14.44
CA GLY A 113 -5.63 -0.83 -13.88
C GLY A 113 -6.60 -1.47 -12.90
N ASP A 114 -6.10 -1.91 -11.76
CA ASP A 114 -6.89 -2.67 -10.77
C ASP A 114 -8.15 -1.96 -10.29
N ILE A 115 -8.08 -0.64 -10.11
CA ILE A 115 -9.26 0.13 -9.68
C ILE A 115 -10.31 0.22 -10.80
N ALA A 116 -9.91 0.37 -12.05
CA ALA A 116 -10.87 0.34 -13.18
C ALA A 116 -11.55 -1.04 -13.25
N ASN A 117 -10.79 -2.13 -13.16
CA ASN A 117 -11.30 -3.49 -13.15
C ASN A 117 -12.22 -3.73 -11.95
N PHE A 118 -11.80 -3.31 -10.76
CA PHE A 118 -12.62 -3.42 -9.54
C PHE A 118 -13.96 -2.71 -9.70
N LEU A 119 -13.97 -1.47 -10.18
CA LEU A 119 -15.20 -0.68 -10.38
C LEU A 119 -16.12 -1.34 -11.41
N GLN A 120 -15.56 -1.87 -12.48
CA GLN A 120 -16.33 -2.58 -13.51
C GLN A 120 -17.00 -3.83 -12.94
N TYR A 121 -16.25 -4.66 -12.20
CA TYR A 121 -16.78 -5.89 -11.62
C TYR A 121 -17.72 -5.65 -10.42
N ALA A 122 -17.44 -4.66 -9.59
CA ALA A 122 -18.27 -4.32 -8.43
C ALA A 122 -19.50 -3.48 -8.80
N SER A 123 -19.54 -2.91 -10.00
CA SER A 123 -20.63 -2.02 -10.47
C SER A 123 -20.92 -0.86 -9.52
N ILE A 124 -19.84 -0.27 -8.93
CA ILE A 124 -19.94 0.87 -8.02
C ILE A 124 -19.33 2.12 -8.64
N PRO A 125 -19.80 3.32 -8.28
CA PRO A 125 -19.23 4.55 -8.82
C PRO A 125 -17.84 4.84 -8.26
N ALA A 126 -16.95 5.42 -9.08
CA ALA A 126 -15.56 5.69 -8.73
C ALA A 126 -15.39 6.58 -7.48
N TRP A 127 -16.29 7.54 -7.27
CA TRP A 127 -16.25 8.41 -6.09
C TRP A 127 -16.35 7.66 -4.76
N THR A 128 -16.95 6.47 -4.73
CA THR A 128 -17.01 5.61 -3.52
C THR A 128 -15.62 5.19 -3.10
N VAL A 129 -14.81 4.71 -4.05
CA VAL A 129 -13.41 4.32 -3.79
C VAL A 129 -12.58 5.54 -3.39
N TYR A 130 -12.78 6.65 -4.08
CA TYR A 130 -12.08 7.91 -3.82
C TYR A 130 -12.33 8.44 -2.39
N ILE A 131 -13.60 8.55 -1.98
CA ILE A 131 -13.95 9.04 -0.63
C ILE A 131 -13.47 8.08 0.44
N THR A 132 -13.67 6.77 0.26
CA THR A 132 -13.16 5.75 1.19
C THR A 132 -11.64 5.85 1.31
N GLY A 133 -10.95 6.05 0.17
CA GLY A 133 -9.51 6.25 0.13
C GLY A 133 -9.04 7.48 0.92
N ILE A 134 -9.71 8.62 0.76
CA ILE A 134 -9.39 9.85 1.50
C ILE A 134 -9.54 9.62 3.01
N ILE A 135 -10.68 9.10 3.45
CA ILE A 135 -10.98 8.92 4.88
C ILE A 135 -9.96 7.95 5.50
N THR A 136 -9.78 6.79 4.90
CA THR A 136 -8.86 5.77 5.44
C THR A 136 -7.41 6.22 5.40
N THR A 137 -6.97 6.90 4.33
CA THR A 137 -5.61 7.46 4.25
C THR A 137 -5.40 8.54 5.30
N ALA A 138 -6.36 9.43 5.53
CA ALA A 138 -6.26 10.46 6.55
C ALA A 138 -6.10 9.85 7.96
N ILE A 139 -6.86 8.80 8.29
CA ILE A 139 -6.73 8.07 9.56
C ILE A 139 -5.34 7.44 9.67
N LEU A 140 -4.88 6.74 8.63
CA LEU A 140 -3.55 6.10 8.63
C LEU A 140 -2.42 7.12 8.79
N LEU A 141 -2.50 8.26 8.09
CA LEU A 141 -1.51 9.34 8.21
C LEU A 141 -1.54 9.97 9.61
N PHE A 142 -2.71 10.18 10.18
CA PHE A 142 -2.84 10.68 11.55
C PHE A 142 -2.15 9.75 12.56
N LEU A 143 -2.39 8.44 12.45
CA LEU A 143 -1.73 7.44 13.31
C LEU A 143 -0.22 7.38 13.06
N PHE A 144 0.20 7.44 11.80
CA PHE A 144 1.59 7.32 11.39
C PHE A 144 2.42 8.53 11.85
N PHE A 145 1.96 9.75 11.57
CA PHE A 145 2.65 10.98 11.96
C PHE A 145 2.46 11.34 13.44
N GLY A 146 1.45 10.81 14.10
CA GLY A 146 1.20 10.97 15.54
C GLY A 146 1.92 9.89 16.36
N PRO A 147 1.18 8.91 16.89
CA PRO A 147 1.69 7.95 17.87
C PRO A 147 2.79 7.02 17.33
N VAL A 148 2.72 6.58 16.06
CA VAL A 148 3.75 5.72 15.46
C VAL A 148 5.09 6.43 15.39
N ARG A 149 5.09 7.68 14.95
CA ARG A 149 6.30 8.50 14.91
C ARG A 149 6.90 8.68 16.31
N VAL A 150 6.08 8.91 17.34
CA VAL A 150 6.56 9.06 18.72
C VAL A 150 7.29 7.79 19.18
N LYS A 151 6.68 6.62 18.98
CA LYS A 151 7.30 5.32 19.30
C LYS A 151 8.62 5.10 18.57
N PHE A 152 8.66 5.46 17.28
CA PHE A 152 9.88 5.36 16.48
C PHE A 152 10.99 6.25 17.04
N CYS A 153 10.68 7.52 17.34
CA CYS A 153 11.63 8.47 17.89
C CYS A 153 12.17 8.05 19.26
N GLU A 154 11.30 7.54 20.14
CA GLU A 154 11.69 7.00 21.46
C GLU A 154 12.69 5.87 21.32
N ALA A 155 12.42 4.87 20.48
CA ALA A 155 13.29 3.71 20.29
C ALA A 155 14.68 4.07 19.72
N PHE A 156 14.76 5.12 18.91
CA PHE A 156 16.01 5.60 18.32
C PHE A 156 16.68 6.74 19.11
N ASN A 157 16.14 7.11 20.28
CA ASN A 157 16.64 8.22 21.11
C ASN A 157 16.69 9.57 20.36
N LEU A 158 15.71 9.82 19.49
CA LEU A 158 15.66 11.01 18.63
C LEU A 158 14.80 12.14 19.25
N ILE A 159 14.60 12.14 20.56
CA ILE A 159 13.69 13.05 21.25
C ILE A 159 14.40 14.33 21.69
N THR A 160 14.78 15.15 20.72
CA THR A 160 15.09 16.58 20.97
C THR A 160 14.14 17.45 20.13
N SER A 161 13.87 18.66 20.58
CA SER A 161 12.97 19.58 19.87
C SER A 161 13.42 19.87 18.43
N THR A 162 14.73 20.04 18.22
CA THR A 162 15.33 20.25 16.89
C THR A 162 15.21 19.01 16.00
N ASN A 163 15.38 17.83 16.58
CA ASN A 163 15.26 16.56 15.84
C ASN A 163 13.82 16.24 15.41
N LYS A 164 12.81 16.74 16.13
CA LYS A 164 11.40 16.53 15.76
C LYS A 164 11.05 17.21 14.43
N ALA A 165 11.52 18.45 14.25
CA ALA A 165 11.31 19.17 13.00
C ALA A 165 12.03 18.50 11.83
N LEU A 166 13.29 18.11 12.04
CA LEU A 166 14.09 17.42 11.02
C LEU A 166 13.47 16.08 10.62
N GLN A 167 12.98 15.30 11.60
CA GLN A 167 12.30 14.03 11.34
C GLN A 167 11.01 14.22 10.55
N LEU A 168 10.21 15.22 10.90
CA LEU A 168 9.00 15.54 10.17
C LEU A 168 9.32 15.91 8.73
N ILE A 169 10.35 16.74 8.53
CA ILE A 169 10.82 17.15 7.19
C ILE A 169 11.27 15.93 6.38
N ILE A 170 12.07 15.03 6.96
CA ILE A 170 12.55 13.82 6.27
C ILE A 170 11.36 12.93 5.87
N VAL A 171 10.42 12.68 6.76
CA VAL A 171 9.26 11.83 6.46
C VAL A 171 8.37 12.48 5.41
N ILE A 172 8.11 13.78 5.51
CA ILE A 172 7.35 14.53 4.49
C ILE A 172 8.08 14.50 3.15
N PHE A 173 9.41 14.69 3.14
CA PHE A 173 10.21 14.67 1.92
C PHE A 173 10.13 13.30 1.22
N PHE A 174 10.34 12.19 1.93
CA PHE A 174 10.20 10.85 1.36
C PHE A 174 8.77 10.56 0.87
N PHE A 175 7.77 10.98 1.63
CA PHE A 175 6.38 10.80 1.22
C PHE A 175 6.07 11.60 -0.05
N LEU A 176 6.50 12.86 -0.14
CA LEU A 176 6.31 13.70 -1.32
C LEU A 176 7.10 13.17 -2.52
N MET A 177 8.32 12.67 -2.34
CA MET A 177 9.10 12.06 -3.41
C MET A 177 8.41 10.82 -3.98
N TYR A 178 7.89 9.96 -3.12
CA TYR A 178 7.13 8.78 -3.56
C TYR A 178 5.84 9.17 -4.28
N GLN A 179 5.04 10.03 -3.68
CA GLN A 179 3.78 10.49 -4.29
C GLN A 179 4.02 11.41 -5.49
N GLY A 180 5.10 12.19 -5.46
CA GLY A 180 5.48 13.08 -6.56
C GLY A 180 5.73 12.32 -7.86
N SER A 181 6.42 11.17 -7.81
CA SER A 181 6.63 10.33 -8.99
C SER A 181 5.31 9.76 -9.54
N VAL A 182 4.40 9.42 -8.65
CA VAL A 182 3.06 8.91 -9.01
C VAL A 182 2.21 10.01 -9.63
N ILE A 183 2.21 11.20 -9.01
CA ILE A 183 1.47 12.39 -9.50
C ILE A 183 2.04 12.84 -10.84
N TYR A 184 3.38 12.90 -10.98
CA TYR A 184 4.02 13.23 -12.25
C TYR A 184 3.60 12.27 -13.37
N ASN A 185 3.66 10.96 -13.13
CA ASN A 185 3.21 9.97 -14.10
C ASN A 185 1.71 10.09 -14.41
N PHE A 186 0.90 10.48 -13.43
CA PHE A 186 -0.53 10.72 -13.62
C PHE A 186 -0.83 11.94 -14.50
N LEU A 187 -0.07 13.03 -14.31
CA LEU A 187 -0.33 14.30 -15.00
C LEU A 187 0.32 14.38 -16.39
N PHE A 188 1.50 13.79 -16.57
CA PHE A 188 2.35 14.07 -17.74
C PHE A 188 2.65 12.86 -18.64
N LYS A 189 2.33 11.64 -18.23
CA LYS A 189 2.60 10.46 -19.04
C LYS A 189 1.40 9.94 -19.83
N TYR A 190 0.27 10.68 -19.84
CA TYR A 190 -0.94 10.31 -20.60
C TYR A 190 -1.66 11.52 -21.17
#